data_bebf064b93278d3a31fa7f43d31edcd6
#
_entry.id   bebf064b93278d3a31fa7f43d31edcd6
#
_cell.length_a   1.000
_cell.length_b   1.000
_cell.length_c   1.000
_cell.angle_alpha   90.00
_cell.angle_beta   90.00
_cell.angle_gamma   90.00
#
_symmetry.space_group_name_H-M   'P 1'
#
loop_
_entity.id
_entity.type
_entity.pdbx_description
1 polymer ?
#
loop_
_entity_poly.entity_id
_entity_poly.type
_entity_poly.pdbx_seq_one_letter_code
_entity_poly.pdbx_strand_id
1 'polypeptide(L)'
;MKLISKSIYLSFIFFIFSLMLFTNQSFANDNKRFQLKPGDIIVTKGPVLNGFFGHCSLAIDHDTVLQIEGPGDKPMTEDFESYRDRYGKGKNEWIKVYRCSHPNAGKKAAQWAKKHYENSDSEYLVTFNLKSETFTYCTKIIYQAYKYGVDKNSVSDHGLYIISPYALTDNFTDEYKLKLVKTY
;
A
#
# COMPACT_ATOMS: atom_id res chain seq x y z
N MET A 1 25.62 54.69 43.23
CA MET A 1 26.19 53.76 42.27
C MET A 1 25.81 52.28 42.50
N LYS A 2 24.64 51.96 43.07
CA LYS A 2 24.19 50.58 43.36
C LYS A 2 22.91 50.12 42.62
N LEU A 3 22.22 51.03 41.94
CA LEU A 3 20.91 50.72 41.25
C LEU A 3 21.10 50.22 39.83
N ILE A 4 22.19 50.54 39.14
CA ILE A 4 22.44 50.11 37.74
C ILE A 4 22.76 48.61 37.67
N SER A 5 23.41 48.04 38.72
CA SER A 5 23.76 46.63 38.78
C SER A 5 22.56 45.68 38.82
N LYS A 6 21.48 46.01 39.52
CA LYS A 6 20.32 45.13 39.64
C LYS A 6 19.50 45.05 38.34
N SER A 7 19.43 46.18 37.61
CA SER A 7 18.70 46.19 36.31
C SER A 7 19.39 45.36 35.24
N ILE A 8 20.73 45.35 35.22
CA ILE A 8 21.53 44.56 34.27
C ILE A 8 21.36 43.07 34.56
N TYR A 9 21.38 42.68 35.84
CA TYR A 9 21.15 41.27 36.22
C TYR A 9 19.76 40.77 35.86
N LEU A 10 18.75 41.57 36.07
CA LEU A 10 17.36 41.21 35.74
C LEU A 10 17.15 41.04 34.21
N SER A 11 17.80 41.91 33.41
CA SER A 11 17.75 41.83 31.95
C SER A 11 18.50 40.61 31.43
N PHE A 12 19.60 40.23 32.06
CA PHE A 12 20.38 39.04 31.67
C PHE A 12 19.69 37.74 32.00
N ILE A 13 18.98 37.66 33.13
CA ILE A 13 18.15 36.50 33.52
C ILE A 13 16.98 36.34 32.56
N PHE A 14 16.34 37.44 32.16
CA PHE A 14 15.22 37.43 31.22
C PHE A 14 15.67 36.98 29.82
N PHE A 15 16.88 37.36 29.41
CA PHE A 15 17.48 36.93 28.13
C PHE A 15 17.81 35.45 28.12
N ILE A 16 18.38 34.90 29.20
CA ILE A 16 18.67 33.46 29.35
C ILE A 16 17.38 32.67 29.39
N PHE A 17 16.34 33.16 30.09
CA PHE A 17 15.04 32.48 30.13
C PHE A 17 14.33 32.48 28.77
N SER A 18 14.48 33.55 27.98
CA SER A 18 14.00 33.63 26.60
C SER A 18 14.73 32.65 25.67
N LEU A 19 16.04 32.48 25.83
CA LEU A 19 16.79 31.49 25.05
C LEU A 19 16.37 30.05 25.38
N MET A 20 16.02 29.74 26.62
CA MET A 20 15.55 28.40 27.01
C MET A 20 14.15 28.06 26.45
N LEU A 21 13.33 29.06 26.13
CA LEU A 21 12.02 28.82 25.52
C LEU A 21 12.11 28.45 24.02
N PHE A 22 13.23 28.75 23.35
CA PHE A 22 13.43 28.42 21.93
C PHE A 22 14.12 27.07 21.70
N THR A 23 14.57 26.37 22.75
CA THR A 23 15.29 25.10 22.60
C THR A 23 14.40 23.86 22.64
N ASN A 24 13.07 24.01 22.81
CA ASN A 24 12.13 22.90 22.76
C ASN A 24 11.43 22.76 21.39
N GLN A 25 12.09 23.12 20.30
CA GLN A 25 11.75 22.50 19.03
C GLN A 25 12.33 21.06 19.09
N SER A 26 11.54 20.16 19.66
CA SER A 26 11.67 18.76 19.35
C SER A 26 11.71 18.66 17.81
N PHE A 27 12.87 18.39 17.26
CA PHE A 27 12.95 17.74 15.96
C PHE A 27 12.24 16.41 16.15
N ALA A 28 10.93 16.42 16.00
CA ALA A 28 10.19 15.22 15.72
C ALA A 28 10.84 14.69 14.45
N ASN A 29 11.74 13.73 14.64
CA ASN A 29 12.31 12.96 13.56
C ASN A 29 11.11 12.28 12.92
N ASP A 30 10.56 12.92 11.87
CA ASP A 30 9.40 12.44 11.13
C ASP A 30 9.86 11.25 10.25
N ASN A 31 10.44 10.24 10.92
CA ASN A 31 10.52 8.88 10.42
C ASN A 31 9.11 8.32 10.41
N LYS A 32 8.21 9.06 9.74
CA LYS A 32 6.85 8.59 9.49
C LYS A 32 6.99 7.34 8.64
N ARG A 33 6.97 6.20 9.33
CA ARG A 33 6.97 4.88 8.69
C ARG A 33 5.92 4.92 7.60
N PHE A 34 6.27 4.55 6.38
CA PHE A 34 5.31 4.52 5.29
C PHE A 34 4.12 3.64 5.70
N GLN A 35 2.93 4.20 5.59
CA GLN A 35 1.68 3.48 5.81
C GLN A 35 0.96 3.27 4.49
N LEU A 36 0.48 2.06 4.31
CA LEU A 36 -0.45 1.75 3.23
C LEU A 36 -1.71 2.59 3.37
N LYS A 37 -2.41 2.76 2.27
CA LYS A 37 -3.81 3.20 2.27
C LYS A 37 -4.68 2.09 1.69
N PRO A 38 -5.89 1.90 2.20
CA PRO A 38 -6.83 0.95 1.60
C PRO A 38 -6.91 1.13 0.09
N GLY A 39 -6.74 0.04 -0.66
CA GLY A 39 -6.68 0.01 -2.10
C GLY A 39 -5.28 0.24 -2.72
N ASP A 40 -4.24 0.44 -1.92
CA ASP A 40 -2.89 0.38 -2.48
C ASP A 40 -2.64 -1.01 -3.07
N ILE A 41 -2.04 -1.03 -4.25
CA ILE A 41 -1.69 -2.26 -4.95
C ILE A 41 -0.21 -2.50 -4.73
N ILE A 42 0.11 -3.66 -4.17
CA ILE A 42 1.48 -4.08 -3.91
C ILE A 42 1.87 -5.07 -5.01
N VAL A 43 2.93 -4.76 -5.75
CA VAL A 43 3.52 -5.66 -6.75
C VAL A 43 4.90 -6.06 -6.27
N THR A 44 5.17 -7.37 -6.32
CA THR A 44 6.47 -7.92 -5.94
C THR A 44 7.04 -8.77 -7.07
N LYS A 45 8.34 -8.96 -7.03
CA LYS A 45 9.00 -9.89 -7.95
C LYS A 45 8.48 -11.32 -7.78
N GLY A 46 8.06 -11.68 -6.56
CA GLY A 46 7.54 -13.00 -6.21
C GLY A 46 8.61 -14.09 -6.16
N PRO A 47 8.45 -15.09 -5.31
CA PRO A 47 9.43 -16.17 -5.14
C PRO A 47 9.33 -17.22 -6.26
N VAL A 48 8.21 -17.30 -6.97
CA VAL A 48 7.96 -18.37 -7.95
C VAL A 48 8.75 -18.12 -9.22
N LEU A 49 9.52 -19.11 -9.65
CA LEU A 49 10.37 -19.09 -10.85
C LEU A 49 11.28 -17.85 -10.90
N ASN A 50 11.93 -17.53 -9.78
CA ASN A 50 12.82 -16.35 -9.66
C ASN A 50 12.13 -15.02 -10.06
N GLY A 51 10.82 -14.90 -9.81
CA GLY A 51 10.05 -13.71 -10.11
C GLY A 51 9.60 -13.57 -11.57
N PHE A 52 9.62 -14.63 -12.35
CA PHE A 52 9.18 -14.58 -13.76
C PHE A 52 7.71 -14.16 -13.87
N PHE A 53 6.85 -14.65 -13.00
CA PHE A 53 5.42 -14.31 -13.02
C PHE A 53 5.05 -13.13 -12.14
N GLY A 54 5.88 -12.76 -11.16
CA GLY A 54 5.55 -11.76 -10.15
C GLY A 54 4.42 -12.21 -9.22
N HIS A 55 4.11 -11.33 -8.25
CA HIS A 55 2.97 -11.50 -7.37
C HIS A 55 2.38 -10.12 -7.04
N CYS A 56 1.12 -10.08 -6.63
CA CYS A 56 0.51 -8.85 -6.17
C CYS A 56 -0.49 -9.10 -5.04
N SER A 57 -0.70 -8.05 -4.24
CA SER A 57 -1.67 -8.03 -3.16
C SER A 57 -2.36 -6.67 -3.09
N LEU A 58 -3.48 -6.60 -2.42
CA LEU A 58 -4.28 -5.39 -2.21
C LEU A 58 -4.25 -5.00 -0.74
N ALA A 59 -3.85 -3.77 -0.44
CA ALA A 59 -4.01 -3.23 0.90
C ALA A 59 -5.51 -3.09 1.22
N ILE A 60 -5.95 -3.72 2.28
CA ILE A 60 -7.33 -3.61 2.76
C ILE A 60 -7.44 -2.70 3.97
N ASP A 61 -6.31 -2.39 4.59
CA ASP A 61 -6.16 -1.41 5.66
C ASP A 61 -4.77 -0.76 5.62
N HIS A 62 -4.40 0.02 6.65
CA HIS A 62 -3.12 0.75 6.75
C HIS A 62 -1.90 -0.16 6.93
N ASP A 63 -2.10 -1.37 7.40
CA ASP A 63 -1.06 -2.34 7.72
C ASP A 63 -1.39 -3.77 7.24
N THR A 64 -2.53 -3.98 6.61
CA THR A 64 -3.04 -5.31 6.26
C THR A 64 -3.23 -5.45 4.76
N VAL A 65 -2.74 -6.54 4.20
CA VAL A 65 -2.89 -6.89 2.79
C VAL A 65 -3.74 -8.14 2.62
N LEU A 66 -4.52 -8.18 1.55
CA LEU A 66 -5.28 -9.33 1.08
C LEU A 66 -4.59 -9.91 -0.15
N GLN A 67 -4.39 -11.21 -0.17
CA GLN A 67 -3.72 -11.93 -1.25
C GLN A 67 -4.20 -13.37 -1.37
N ILE A 68 -3.73 -14.04 -2.40
CA ILE A 68 -3.74 -15.50 -2.57
C ILE A 68 -2.43 -15.91 -3.24
N GLU A 69 -1.70 -16.84 -2.66
CA GLU A 69 -0.31 -17.11 -3.07
C GLU A 69 -0.18 -18.07 -4.23
N GLY A 70 -0.85 -19.22 -4.17
CA GLY A 70 -0.67 -20.24 -5.16
C GLY A 70 -1.64 -21.42 -5.08
N PRO A 71 -1.42 -22.45 -5.89
CA PRO A 71 -2.29 -23.63 -5.92
C PRO A 71 -2.44 -24.26 -4.52
N GLY A 72 -3.68 -24.52 -4.13
CA GLY A 72 -4.04 -25.07 -2.83
C GLY A 72 -4.37 -24.02 -1.77
N ASP A 73 -4.11 -22.74 -2.04
CA ASP A 73 -4.41 -21.65 -1.12
C ASP A 73 -5.81 -21.08 -1.34
N LYS A 74 -6.28 -20.40 -0.31
CA LYS A 74 -7.44 -19.52 -0.31
C LYS A 74 -7.01 -18.07 -0.11
N PRO A 75 -7.85 -17.08 -0.45
CA PRO A 75 -7.59 -15.69 -0.11
C PRO A 75 -7.34 -15.53 1.40
N MET A 76 -6.26 -14.85 1.73
CA MET A 76 -5.82 -14.64 3.10
C MET A 76 -5.40 -13.20 3.33
N THR A 77 -5.47 -12.78 4.58
CA THR A 77 -4.94 -11.49 5.03
C THR A 77 -3.71 -11.68 5.87
N GLU A 78 -2.77 -10.75 5.77
CA GLU A 78 -1.59 -10.73 6.61
C GLU A 78 -1.12 -9.29 6.88
N ASP A 79 -0.32 -9.14 7.93
CA ASP A 79 0.36 -7.89 8.24
C ASP A 79 1.39 -7.53 7.14
N PHE A 80 1.42 -6.25 6.75
CA PHE A 80 2.29 -5.79 5.67
C PHE A 80 3.78 -5.90 5.99
N GLU A 81 4.15 -5.86 7.25
CA GLU A 81 5.55 -6.04 7.65
C GLU A 81 5.99 -7.49 7.45
N SER A 82 5.15 -8.43 7.85
CA SER A 82 5.34 -9.87 7.61
C SER A 82 5.40 -10.17 6.11
N TYR A 83 4.51 -9.56 5.32
CA TYR A 83 4.54 -9.62 3.85
C TYR A 83 5.87 -9.13 3.29
N ARG A 84 6.35 -7.97 3.74
CA ARG A 84 7.64 -7.41 3.31
C ARG A 84 8.82 -8.31 3.67
N ASP A 85 8.75 -8.93 4.82
CA ASP A 85 9.81 -9.86 5.27
C ASP A 85 9.91 -11.09 4.38
N ARG A 86 8.81 -11.55 3.83
CA ARG A 86 8.78 -12.70 2.92
C ARG A 86 9.18 -12.35 1.49
N TYR A 87 8.75 -11.20 0.98
CA TYR A 87 8.88 -10.84 -0.43
C TYR A 87 9.93 -9.76 -0.73
N GLY A 88 10.56 -9.17 0.26
CA GLY A 88 11.46 -8.03 0.08
C GLY A 88 12.90 -8.22 0.58
N LYS A 89 13.25 -9.38 1.13
CA LYS A 89 14.58 -9.59 1.74
C LYS A 89 15.58 -10.35 0.87
N GLY A 90 15.15 -10.94 -0.24
CA GLY A 90 16.01 -11.69 -1.14
C GLY A 90 16.91 -10.80 -2.00
N LYS A 91 18.03 -11.35 -2.42
CA LYS A 91 18.92 -10.66 -3.38
C LYS A 91 18.17 -10.48 -4.71
N ASN A 92 18.05 -9.23 -5.16
CA ASN A 92 17.27 -8.83 -6.35
C ASN A 92 15.74 -8.89 -6.19
N GLU A 93 15.22 -9.00 -4.99
CA GLU A 93 13.79 -8.82 -4.71
C GLU A 93 13.46 -7.34 -4.58
N TRP A 94 12.22 -7.01 -4.84
CA TRP A 94 11.69 -5.67 -4.69
C TRP A 94 10.20 -5.71 -4.44
N ILE A 95 9.70 -4.71 -3.74
CA ILE A 95 8.28 -4.47 -3.51
C ILE A 95 7.97 -3.05 -3.97
N LYS A 96 6.99 -2.90 -4.84
CA LYS A 96 6.49 -1.61 -5.32
C LYS A 96 5.05 -1.42 -4.89
N VAL A 97 4.76 -0.28 -4.28
CA VAL A 97 3.41 0.09 -3.85
C VAL A 97 2.88 1.16 -4.79
N TYR A 98 1.74 0.88 -5.39
CA TYR A 98 1.04 1.78 -6.29
C TYR A 98 -0.27 2.25 -5.66
N ARG A 99 -0.62 3.50 -5.88
CA ARG A 99 -1.84 4.12 -5.38
C ARG A 99 -2.64 4.73 -6.51
N CYS A 100 -3.93 4.43 -6.54
CA CYS A 100 -4.86 5.05 -7.47
C CYS A 100 -4.99 6.55 -7.18
N SER A 101 -4.91 7.37 -8.23
CA SER A 101 -5.01 8.83 -8.10
C SER A 101 -6.45 9.33 -7.98
N HIS A 102 -7.43 8.53 -8.38
CA HIS A 102 -8.84 8.92 -8.29
C HIS A 102 -9.32 8.91 -6.83
N PRO A 103 -9.99 9.97 -6.36
CA PRO A 103 -10.46 10.08 -4.98
C PRO A 103 -11.36 8.91 -4.56
N ASN A 104 -11.12 8.36 -3.37
CA ASN A 104 -11.89 7.26 -2.78
C ASN A 104 -11.87 5.93 -3.55
N ALA A 105 -11.26 5.84 -4.73
CA ALA A 105 -11.23 4.59 -5.50
C ALA A 105 -10.60 3.45 -4.69
N GLY A 106 -9.42 3.68 -4.11
CA GLY A 106 -8.76 2.67 -3.28
C GLY A 106 -9.62 2.19 -2.13
N LYS A 107 -10.27 3.10 -1.39
CA LYS A 107 -11.16 2.73 -0.28
C LYS A 107 -12.32 1.85 -0.74
N LYS A 108 -12.94 2.18 -1.87
CA LYS A 108 -14.04 1.38 -2.44
C LYS A 108 -13.55 0.00 -2.89
N ALA A 109 -12.40 -0.07 -3.56
CA ALA A 109 -11.77 -1.33 -3.97
C ALA A 109 -11.47 -2.22 -2.77
N ALA A 110 -10.85 -1.68 -1.73
CA ALA A 110 -10.55 -2.40 -0.49
C ALA A 110 -11.82 -2.93 0.19
N GLN A 111 -12.87 -2.12 0.29
CA GLN A 111 -14.15 -2.53 0.87
C GLN A 111 -14.80 -3.67 0.07
N TRP A 112 -14.76 -3.57 -1.26
CA TRP A 112 -15.27 -4.63 -2.13
C TRP A 112 -14.48 -5.92 -1.94
N ALA A 113 -13.14 -5.85 -1.98
CA ALA A 113 -12.28 -7.02 -1.81
C ALA A 113 -12.47 -7.70 -0.44
N LYS A 114 -12.58 -6.93 0.63
CA LYS A 114 -12.91 -7.47 1.96
C LYS A 114 -14.22 -8.24 1.94
N LYS A 115 -15.28 -7.65 1.40
CA LYS A 115 -16.59 -8.27 1.36
C LYS A 115 -16.62 -9.60 0.58
N HIS A 116 -15.84 -9.69 -0.49
CA HIS A 116 -15.92 -10.82 -1.45
C HIS A 116 -14.85 -11.87 -1.24
N TYR A 117 -13.68 -11.50 -0.66
CA TYR A 117 -12.53 -12.38 -0.59
C TYR A 117 -11.98 -12.62 0.82
N GLU A 118 -12.17 -11.69 1.76
CA GLU A 118 -11.73 -11.92 3.14
C GLU A 118 -12.54 -13.10 3.74
N ASN A 119 -11.84 -14.15 4.14
CA ASN A 119 -12.42 -15.41 4.63
C ASN A 119 -13.32 -16.14 3.61
N SER A 120 -13.15 -15.90 2.32
CA SER A 120 -13.89 -16.64 1.28
C SER A 120 -13.34 -18.04 1.07
N ASP A 121 -14.19 -18.90 0.51
CA ASP A 121 -13.81 -20.26 0.09
C ASP A 121 -13.30 -20.32 -1.35
N SER A 122 -12.99 -19.17 -1.97
CA SER A 122 -12.40 -19.12 -3.29
C SER A 122 -11.09 -19.92 -3.34
N GLU A 123 -10.87 -20.66 -4.41
CA GLU A 123 -9.66 -21.48 -4.59
C GLU A 123 -8.71 -20.83 -5.60
N TYR A 124 -7.41 -21.06 -5.41
CA TYR A 124 -6.44 -20.60 -6.38
C TYR A 124 -6.54 -21.38 -7.69
N LEU A 125 -6.89 -20.67 -8.75
CA LEU A 125 -6.78 -21.16 -10.12
C LEU A 125 -6.70 -19.99 -11.09
N VAL A 126 -5.66 -19.97 -11.93
CA VAL A 126 -5.58 -19.03 -13.06
C VAL A 126 -6.57 -19.47 -14.12
N THR A 127 -7.61 -18.68 -14.32
CA THR A 127 -8.73 -19.01 -15.23
C THR A 127 -9.05 -17.84 -16.15
N PHE A 128 -9.59 -18.13 -17.32
CA PHE A 128 -10.03 -17.12 -18.29
C PHE A 128 -11.33 -16.41 -17.87
N ASN A 129 -12.03 -16.89 -16.85
CA ASN A 129 -13.25 -16.27 -16.37
C ASN A 129 -12.93 -15.20 -15.31
N LEU A 130 -12.76 -13.95 -15.76
CA LEU A 130 -12.52 -12.81 -14.87
C LEU A 130 -13.72 -12.40 -14.01
N LYS A 131 -14.92 -12.98 -14.21
CA LYS A 131 -16.12 -12.62 -13.46
C LYS A 131 -16.37 -13.52 -12.26
N SER A 132 -16.06 -14.81 -12.36
CA SER A 132 -16.29 -15.77 -11.27
C SER A 132 -15.39 -15.47 -10.07
N GLU A 133 -15.91 -15.65 -8.87
CA GLU A 133 -15.17 -15.57 -7.61
C GLU A 133 -14.76 -16.95 -7.06
N THR A 134 -15.35 -18.03 -7.58
CA THR A 134 -15.08 -19.41 -7.14
C THR A 134 -13.60 -19.76 -7.29
N PHE A 135 -13.03 -19.42 -8.45
CA PHE A 135 -11.60 -19.58 -8.71
C PHE A 135 -10.98 -18.19 -8.90
N THR A 136 -9.90 -17.93 -8.20
CA THR A 136 -9.24 -16.64 -8.23
C THR A 136 -7.72 -16.76 -8.25
N TYR A 137 -7.04 -15.64 -8.48
CA TYR A 137 -5.59 -15.50 -8.40
C TYR A 137 -5.26 -14.04 -8.06
N CYS A 138 -4.04 -13.77 -7.68
CA CYS A 138 -3.64 -12.50 -7.07
C CYS A 138 -4.11 -11.25 -7.85
N THR A 139 -3.85 -11.16 -9.15
CA THR A 139 -4.26 -10.02 -9.97
C THR A 139 -5.76 -9.94 -10.22
N LYS A 140 -6.44 -11.09 -10.28
CA LYS A 140 -7.88 -11.12 -10.49
C LYS A 140 -8.64 -10.49 -9.32
N ILE A 141 -8.19 -10.73 -8.10
CA ILE A 141 -8.76 -10.07 -6.91
C ILE A 141 -8.71 -8.55 -7.07
N ILE A 142 -7.57 -8.01 -7.46
CA ILE A 142 -7.38 -6.56 -7.63
C ILE A 142 -8.20 -6.03 -8.80
N TYR A 143 -8.17 -6.72 -9.94
CA TYR A 143 -8.98 -6.38 -11.11
C TYR A 143 -10.46 -6.27 -10.75
N GLN A 144 -11.01 -7.28 -10.09
CA GLN A 144 -12.42 -7.29 -9.69
C GLN A 144 -12.74 -6.22 -8.65
N ALA A 145 -11.86 -6.01 -7.67
CA ALA A 145 -12.02 -4.99 -6.65
C ALA A 145 -12.18 -3.59 -7.26
N TYR A 146 -11.37 -3.28 -8.27
CA TYR A 146 -11.49 -2.00 -8.98
C TYR A 146 -12.65 -2.00 -9.98
N LYS A 147 -12.77 -3.05 -10.80
CA LYS A 147 -13.81 -3.15 -11.85
C LYS A 147 -15.21 -3.10 -11.31
N TYR A 148 -15.47 -3.81 -10.21
CA TYR A 148 -16.81 -3.95 -9.63
C TYR A 148 -17.00 -3.13 -8.35
N GLY A 149 -15.96 -2.88 -7.61
CA GLY A 149 -16.04 -2.10 -6.38
C GLY A 149 -15.96 -0.58 -6.60
N VAL A 150 -15.32 -0.14 -7.69
CA VAL A 150 -15.13 1.29 -7.97
C VAL A 150 -15.95 1.73 -9.16
N ASP A 151 -15.52 1.32 -10.36
CA ASP A 151 -16.19 1.63 -11.63
C ASP A 151 -15.77 0.64 -12.72
N LYS A 152 -16.73 0.25 -13.59
CA LYS A 152 -16.48 -0.67 -14.70
C LYS A 152 -15.37 -0.20 -15.67
N ASN A 153 -15.09 1.10 -15.70
CA ASN A 153 -14.07 1.71 -16.55
C ASN A 153 -12.76 1.97 -15.80
N SER A 154 -12.64 1.58 -14.51
CA SER A 154 -11.44 1.86 -13.72
C SER A 154 -10.22 1.07 -14.21
N VAL A 155 -10.42 -0.15 -14.65
CA VAL A 155 -9.38 -1.06 -15.13
C VAL A 155 -9.89 -1.84 -16.34
N SER A 156 -9.03 -1.97 -17.36
CA SER A 156 -9.32 -2.73 -18.59
C SER A 156 -8.61 -4.09 -18.54
N ASP A 157 -9.24 -5.10 -19.11
CA ASP A 157 -8.57 -6.37 -19.42
C ASP A 157 -7.94 -6.37 -20.82
N HIS A 158 -8.18 -5.32 -21.62
CA HIS A 158 -7.73 -5.19 -23.02
C HIS A 158 -8.08 -6.42 -23.88
N GLY A 159 -9.17 -7.13 -23.56
CA GLY A 159 -9.55 -8.38 -24.19
C GLY A 159 -8.66 -9.58 -23.80
N LEU A 160 -7.80 -9.41 -22.81
CA LEU A 160 -7.01 -10.48 -22.24
C LEU A 160 -7.85 -11.24 -21.22
N TYR A 161 -7.74 -12.54 -21.24
CA TYR A 161 -8.45 -13.41 -20.31
C TYR A 161 -7.66 -13.64 -19.01
N ILE A 162 -6.37 -13.28 -18.99
CA ILE A 162 -5.48 -13.39 -17.84
C ILE A 162 -4.70 -12.09 -17.73
N ILE A 163 -4.64 -11.51 -16.54
CA ILE A 163 -3.88 -10.30 -16.25
C ILE A 163 -2.66 -10.71 -15.41
N SER A 164 -1.46 -10.41 -15.90
CA SER A 164 -0.24 -10.70 -15.13
C SER A 164 0.02 -9.61 -14.08
N PRO A 165 0.71 -9.93 -12.98
CA PRO A 165 1.06 -8.94 -11.95
C PRO A 165 1.81 -7.72 -12.49
N TYR A 166 2.72 -7.90 -13.42
CA TYR A 166 3.51 -6.80 -13.98
C TYR A 166 2.73 -5.92 -14.96
N ALA A 167 1.74 -6.48 -15.68
CA ALA A 167 0.90 -5.73 -16.60
C ALA A 167 -0.29 -5.04 -15.89
N LEU A 168 -0.64 -5.47 -14.69
CA LEU A 168 -1.81 -4.96 -14.00
C LEU A 168 -1.81 -3.43 -13.87
N THR A 169 -0.65 -2.84 -13.57
CA THR A 169 -0.53 -1.39 -13.34
C THR A 169 -0.82 -0.57 -14.60
N ASP A 170 -0.57 -1.12 -15.77
CA ASP A 170 -0.77 -0.47 -17.07
C ASP A 170 -2.21 -0.62 -17.58
N ASN A 171 -3.00 -1.47 -16.95
CA ASN A 171 -4.39 -1.71 -17.31
C ASN A 171 -5.37 -0.67 -16.73
N PHE A 172 -4.91 0.20 -15.83
CA PHE A 172 -5.74 1.26 -15.27
C PHE A 172 -5.89 2.41 -16.26
N THR A 173 -7.12 2.90 -16.39
CA THR A 173 -7.41 4.03 -17.29
C THR A 173 -6.83 5.35 -16.75
N ASP A 174 -6.71 6.37 -17.59
CA ASP A 174 -6.11 7.66 -17.22
C ASP A 174 -6.79 8.30 -16.01
N GLU A 175 -8.11 8.17 -15.89
CA GLU A 175 -8.88 8.67 -14.76
C GLU A 175 -8.51 7.97 -13.43
N TYR A 176 -8.18 6.69 -13.50
CA TYR A 176 -7.83 5.85 -12.34
C TYR A 176 -6.33 5.52 -12.28
N LYS A 177 -5.52 6.28 -12.97
CA LYS A 177 -4.08 6.04 -13.10
C LYS A 177 -3.41 5.77 -11.76
N LEU A 178 -2.56 4.77 -11.75
CA LEU A 178 -1.75 4.42 -10.60
C LEU A 178 -0.48 5.25 -10.53
N LYS A 179 -0.09 5.64 -9.33
CA LYS A 179 1.19 6.30 -9.03
C LYS A 179 2.02 5.39 -8.15
N LEU A 180 3.28 5.18 -8.50
CA LEU A 180 4.26 4.56 -7.60
C LEU A 180 4.48 5.48 -6.40
N VAL A 181 4.20 4.99 -5.19
CA VAL A 181 4.30 5.77 -3.95
C VAL A 181 5.39 5.27 -3.02
N LYS A 182 5.87 4.03 -3.19
CA LYS A 182 6.97 3.46 -2.41
C LYS A 182 7.62 2.30 -3.14
N THR A 183 8.92 2.16 -2.95
CA THR A 183 9.72 0.98 -3.34
C THR A 183 10.54 0.54 -2.12
N TYR A 184 10.61 -0.76 -1.90
CA TYR A 184 11.47 -1.42 -0.92
C TYR A 184 12.45 -2.34 -1.62
#